data_56c6ff8f14de41e7f0b908a843ae5918
#
_entry.id   56c6ff8f14de41e7f0b908a843ae5918
#
_cell.length_a   1.000
_cell.length_b   1.000
_cell.length_c   1.000
_cell.angle_alpha   90.00
_cell.angle_beta   90.00
_cell.angle_gamma   90.00
#
_symmetry.space_group_name_H-M   'P 1'
#
loop_
_entity.id
_entity.type
_entity.pdbx_description
1 polymer ?
#
loop_
_entity_poly.entity_id
_entity_poly.type
_entity_poly.pdbx_seq_one_letter_code
_entity_poly.pdbx_strand_id
1 'polypeptide(L)'
;MTRQEIEERKNALASLILDREAKLKEHDYVSAKIADGRASAEEYADVISQKTKWAEEVAAAREEMSRLNVTEADDDSPEFAGVIL
;
A
#
# COMPACT_ATOMS: atom_id res chain seq x y z
N MET A 1 -10.44 19.06 2.80
CA MET A 1 -9.23 18.82 1.99
C MET A 1 -9.39 19.41 0.61
N THR A 2 -8.42 20.15 0.14
CA THR A 2 -8.48 20.68 -1.23
C THR A 2 -8.09 19.56 -2.22
N ARG A 3 -8.43 19.77 -3.49
CA ARG A 3 -8.06 18.82 -4.55
C ARG A 3 -6.54 18.63 -4.63
N GLN A 4 -5.80 19.71 -4.48
CA GLN A 4 -4.33 19.67 -4.48
C GLN A 4 -3.79 18.86 -3.31
N GLU A 5 -4.35 19.04 -2.12
CA GLU A 5 -3.94 18.27 -0.94
C GLU A 5 -4.22 16.78 -1.12
N ILE A 6 -5.37 16.44 -1.70
CA ILE A 6 -5.73 15.06 -2.01
C ILE A 6 -4.72 14.45 -2.98
N GLU A 7 -4.38 15.17 -4.03
CA GLU A 7 -3.43 14.71 -5.03
C GLU A 7 -2.04 14.50 -4.45
N GLU A 8 -1.56 15.44 -3.64
CA GLU A 8 -0.29 15.33 -2.95
C GLU A 8 -0.26 14.13 -2.02
N ARG A 9 -1.34 13.90 -1.28
CA ARG A 9 -1.45 12.76 -0.38
C ARG A 9 -1.46 11.45 -1.15
N LYS A 10 -2.20 11.37 -2.26
CA LYS A 10 -2.24 10.19 -3.11
C LYS A 10 -0.86 9.87 -3.68
N ASN A 11 -0.11 10.88 -4.09
CA ASN A 11 1.25 10.69 -4.59
C ASN A 11 2.18 10.16 -3.49
N ALA A 12 2.06 10.69 -2.29
CA ALA A 12 2.86 10.22 -1.15
C ALA A 12 2.53 8.76 -0.81
N LEU A 13 1.25 8.41 -0.82
CA LEU A 13 0.81 7.04 -0.58
C LEU A 13 1.27 6.08 -1.67
N ALA A 14 1.21 6.50 -2.93
CA ALA A 14 1.69 5.70 -4.05
C ALA A 14 3.18 5.41 -3.92
N SER A 15 3.97 6.42 -3.56
CA SER A 15 5.41 6.25 -3.32
C SER A 15 5.69 5.29 -2.17
N LEU A 16 4.93 5.39 -1.09
CA LEU A 16 5.06 4.50 0.06
C LEU A 16 4.76 3.05 -0.34
N ILE A 17 3.68 2.84 -1.09
CA ILE A 17 3.28 1.52 -1.55
C ILE A 17 4.38 0.91 -2.41
N LEU A 18 4.90 1.65 -3.38
CA LEU A 18 5.97 1.17 -4.25
C LEU A 18 7.22 0.81 -3.46
N ASP A 19 7.62 1.65 -2.52
CA ASP A 19 8.78 1.41 -1.67
C ASP A 19 8.62 0.13 -0.84
N ARG A 20 7.47 -0.03 -0.21
CA ARG A 20 7.21 -1.19 0.65
C ARG A 20 7.04 -2.48 -0.15
N GLU A 21 6.41 -2.41 -1.31
CA GLU A 21 6.28 -3.58 -2.19
C GLU A 21 7.64 -4.03 -2.72
N ALA A 22 8.51 -3.09 -3.06
CA ALA A 22 9.88 -3.42 -3.48
C ALA A 22 10.64 -4.12 -2.35
N LYS A 23 10.52 -3.63 -1.13
CA LYS A 23 11.15 -4.26 0.05
C LYS A 23 10.61 -5.66 0.30
N LEU A 24 9.31 -5.84 0.19
CA LEU A 24 8.68 -7.15 0.35
C LEU A 24 9.20 -8.13 -0.70
N LYS A 25 9.32 -7.67 -1.94
CA LYS A 25 9.82 -8.50 -3.04
C LYS A 25 11.28 -8.89 -2.83
N GLU A 26 12.11 -7.96 -2.36
CA GLU A 26 13.51 -8.24 -2.06
C GLU A 26 13.67 -9.30 -0.98
N HIS A 27 12.71 -9.42 -0.07
CA HIS A 27 12.78 -10.36 1.04
C HIS A 27 11.96 -11.63 0.83
N ASP A 28 11.41 -11.84 -0.37
CA ASP A 28 10.65 -13.06 -0.69
C ASP A 28 11.52 -14.32 -0.59
N TYR A 29 12.84 -14.20 -0.78
CA TYR A 29 13.76 -15.32 -0.67
C TYR A 29 13.73 -15.95 0.72
N VAL A 30 13.38 -15.19 1.75
CA VAL A 30 13.31 -15.69 3.13
C VAL A 30 12.26 -16.80 3.25
N SER A 31 11.09 -16.57 2.69
CA SER A 31 10.01 -17.56 2.70
C SER A 31 10.41 -18.83 1.95
N ALA A 32 11.09 -18.66 0.81
CA ALA A 32 11.59 -19.78 0.02
C ALA A 32 12.62 -20.60 0.80
N LYS A 33 13.56 -19.95 1.48
CA LYS A 33 14.58 -20.63 2.28
C LYS A 33 13.97 -21.41 3.43
N ILE A 34 12.98 -20.86 4.10
CA ILE A 34 12.28 -21.54 5.20
C ILE A 34 11.51 -22.75 4.66
N ALA A 35 10.82 -22.59 3.54
CA ALA A 35 10.07 -23.68 2.91
C ALA A 35 10.97 -24.82 2.47
N ASP A 36 12.18 -24.52 1.99
CA ASP A 36 13.16 -25.52 1.56
C ASP A 36 13.91 -26.18 2.73
N GLY A 37 13.68 -25.72 3.94
CA GLY A 37 14.38 -26.23 5.12
C GLY A 37 15.81 -25.74 5.25
N ARG A 38 16.23 -24.75 4.46
CA ARG A 38 17.59 -24.19 4.50
C ARG A 38 17.79 -23.20 5.64
N ALA A 39 16.70 -22.68 6.18
CA ALA A 39 16.73 -21.73 7.26
C ALA A 39 15.51 -21.95 8.16
N SER A 40 15.64 -21.57 9.42
CA SER A 40 14.52 -21.63 10.36
C SER A 40 13.81 -20.29 10.42
N ALA A 41 12.54 -20.31 10.81
CA ALA A 41 11.78 -19.09 11.04
C ALA A 41 12.45 -18.21 12.11
N GLU A 42 13.11 -18.83 13.08
CA GLU A 42 13.80 -18.11 14.16
C GLU A 42 14.95 -17.27 13.65
N GLU A 43 15.72 -17.78 12.67
CA GLU A 43 16.83 -17.04 12.07
C GLU A 43 16.39 -15.75 11.41
N TYR A 44 15.18 -15.76 10.84
CA TYR A 44 14.64 -14.63 10.11
C TYR A 44 13.47 -13.95 10.83
N ALA A 45 13.35 -14.16 12.15
CA ALA A 45 12.25 -13.59 12.93
C ALA A 45 12.12 -12.09 12.74
N ASP A 46 13.23 -11.37 12.75
CA ASP A 46 13.23 -9.91 12.55
C ASP A 46 12.76 -9.53 11.15
N VAL A 47 13.21 -10.27 10.13
CA VAL A 47 12.82 -10.03 8.75
C VAL A 47 11.34 -10.32 8.55
N ILE A 48 10.85 -11.43 9.13
CA ILE A 48 9.43 -11.78 9.06
C ILE A 48 8.57 -10.70 9.70
N SER A 49 8.99 -10.20 10.86
CA SER A 49 8.31 -9.12 11.55
C SER A 49 8.27 -7.85 10.70
N GLN A 50 9.39 -7.52 10.04
CA GLN A 50 9.47 -6.37 9.13
C GLN A 50 8.55 -6.54 7.93
N LYS A 51 8.52 -7.73 7.34
CA LYS A 51 7.63 -8.02 6.20
C LYS A 51 6.16 -7.84 6.58
N THR A 52 5.78 -8.32 7.75
CA THR A 52 4.41 -8.14 8.25
C THR A 52 4.07 -6.67 8.40
N LYS A 53 4.99 -5.90 8.97
CA LYS A 53 4.82 -4.47 9.16
C LYS A 53 4.66 -3.75 7.81
N TRP A 54 5.51 -4.07 6.83
CA TRP A 54 5.43 -3.47 5.51
C TRP A 54 4.13 -3.82 4.80
N ALA A 55 3.67 -5.06 4.93
CA ALA A 55 2.39 -5.48 4.36
C ALA A 55 1.22 -4.72 4.98
N GLU A 56 1.26 -4.50 6.29
CA GLU A 56 0.24 -3.70 6.99
C GLU A 56 0.26 -2.24 6.53
N GLU A 57 1.45 -1.68 6.35
CA GLU A 57 1.60 -0.31 5.85
C GLU A 57 1.03 -0.16 4.45
N VAL A 58 1.29 -1.13 3.57
CA VAL A 58 0.74 -1.13 2.21
C VAL A 58 -0.79 -1.24 2.24
N ALA A 59 -1.32 -2.13 3.05
CA ALA A 59 -2.76 -2.30 3.18
C ALA A 59 -3.44 -1.01 3.66
N ALA A 60 -2.87 -0.38 4.68
CA ALA A 60 -3.38 0.87 5.23
C ALA A 60 -3.30 2.00 4.19
N ALA A 61 -2.20 2.08 3.45
CA ALA A 61 -2.03 3.10 2.42
C ALA A 61 -3.02 2.92 1.27
N ARG A 62 -3.26 1.69 0.85
CA ARG A 62 -4.25 1.40 -0.20
C ARG A 62 -5.67 1.74 0.25
N GLU A 63 -5.99 1.48 1.50
CA GLU A 63 -7.28 1.84 2.06
C GLU A 63 -7.48 3.35 2.08
N GLU A 64 -6.46 4.08 2.50
CA GLU A 64 -6.50 5.55 2.50
C GLU A 64 -6.64 6.10 1.08
N MET A 65 -5.91 5.54 0.11
CA MET A 65 -6.04 5.93 -1.30
C MET A 65 -7.46 5.71 -1.80
N SER A 66 -8.08 4.60 -1.44
CA SER A 66 -9.45 4.30 -1.82
C SER A 66 -10.42 5.34 -1.26
N ARG A 67 -10.23 5.74 -0.01
CA ARG A 67 -11.04 6.79 0.61
C ARG A 67 -10.86 8.14 -0.09
N LEU A 68 -9.62 8.47 -0.44
CA LEU A 68 -9.33 9.72 -1.15
C LEU A 68 -9.93 9.73 -2.55
N ASN A 69 -9.92 8.59 -3.23
CA ASN A 69 -10.56 8.46 -4.54
C ASN A 69 -12.06 8.68 -4.45
N VAL A 70 -12.70 8.18 -3.41
CA VAL A 70 -14.14 8.40 -3.18
C VAL A 70 -14.41 9.88 -2.90
N THR A 71 -13.59 10.51 -2.06
CA THR A 71 -13.71 11.92 -1.74
C THR A 71 -13.57 12.79 -2.99
N GLU A 72 -12.59 12.47 -3.84
CA GLU A 72 -12.38 13.18 -5.10
C GLU A 72 -13.57 13.01 -6.04
N ALA A 73 -14.12 11.81 -6.11
CA ALA A 73 -15.30 11.52 -6.92
C ALA A 73 -16.53 12.28 -6.40
N ASP A 74 -16.66 12.40 -5.08
CA ASP A 74 -17.75 13.18 -4.48
C ASP A 74 -17.66 14.66 -4.83
N ASP A 75 -16.45 15.21 -4.87
CA ASP A 75 -16.23 16.60 -5.29
C ASP A 75 -16.64 16.82 -6.74
N ASP A 76 -16.46 15.84 -7.59
CA ASP A 76 -16.84 15.88 -9.00
C ASP A 76 -18.29 15.44 -9.23
N SER A 77 -18.95 15.01 -8.21
CA SER A 77 -20.29 14.47 -8.24
C SER A 77 -21.32 15.32 -9.02
N PRO A 78 -21.39 16.65 -8.84
CA PRO A 78 -22.33 17.47 -9.59
C PRO A 78 -22.18 17.38 -11.10
N GLU A 79 -20.94 17.43 -11.58
CA GLU A 79 -20.64 17.33 -13.00
C GLU A 79 -20.95 15.93 -13.52
N PHE A 80 -20.60 14.95 -12.74
CA PHE A 80 -20.80 13.56 -13.08
C PHE A 80 -22.29 13.23 -13.19
N ALA A 81 -23.07 13.69 -12.24
CA ALA A 81 -24.51 13.48 -12.24
C ALA A 81 -25.17 14.09 -13.48
N GLY A 82 -24.69 15.25 -13.89
CA GLY A 82 -25.17 15.89 -15.10
C GLY A 82 -24.85 15.11 -16.37
N VAL A 83 -23.70 14.45 -16.41
CA VAL A 83 -23.29 13.66 -17.57
C VAL A 83 -24.10 12.38 -17.68
N ILE A 84 -24.41 11.75 -16.57
CA ILE A 84 -25.16 10.51 -16.55
C ILE A 84 -26.59 10.72 -17.02
N LEU A 85 -27.16 11.83 -16.66
CA LEU A 85 -28.53 12.16 -16.99
C LEU A 85 -28.69 12.67 -18.40
#